data_e9c1626a086268a4afb61f4067d5f317
#
_entry.id   e9c1626a086268a4afb61f4067d5f317
#
_cell.length_a   1.000
_cell.length_b   1.000
_cell.length_c   1.000
_cell.angle_alpha   90.00
_cell.angle_beta   90.00
_cell.angle_gamma   90.00
#
_symmetry.space_group_name_H-M   'P 1'
#
loop_
_entity.id
_entity.type
_entity.pdbx_description
1 polymer ?
#
loop_
_entity_poly.entity_id
_entity_poly.type
_entity_poly.pdbx_seq_one_letter_code
_entity_poly.pdbx_strand_id
1 'polypeptide(L)'
;MIVGAILTQNTSWTNVERAMANLRAAAVLNAEGIRQLPLPELEALVRPSGYFRQKAQRLKNIVAFLDARYGGSLERMFTTPTEQLRAELLTQNGIGPETADSILLYAGGHEIFVVDAYTRRILERHLTVSAGAKYDEIRNLIERALQREQPVESHRPDLQARPRAHEASAMSTAQRSPLAQIYNEMHGLLVQVGKHYCLKQQPKCEACPLGSMLPISIEQPDTSPTIRKRSPG
;
A
#
# COMPACT_ATOMS: atom_id res chain seq x y z
N MET A 1 4.73 -11.39 5.49
CA MET A 1 4.13 -10.08 5.17
C MET A 1 5.03 -8.91 5.56
N ILE A 2 5.56 -8.81 6.78
CA ILE A 2 6.49 -7.72 7.22
C ILE A 2 7.67 -7.53 6.26
N VAL A 3 8.34 -8.63 5.88
CA VAL A 3 9.47 -8.59 4.92
C VAL A 3 9.03 -7.98 3.58
N GLY A 4 7.86 -8.37 3.07
CA GLY A 4 7.30 -7.81 1.84
C GLY A 4 7.06 -6.30 1.92
N ALA A 5 6.49 -5.82 3.02
CA ALA A 5 6.24 -4.39 3.26
C ALA A 5 7.56 -3.56 3.25
N ILE A 6 8.63 -4.10 3.82
CA ILE A 6 9.95 -3.45 3.81
C ILE A 6 10.59 -3.52 2.41
N LEU A 7 10.51 -4.67 1.75
CA LEU A 7 11.14 -4.86 0.45
C LEU A 7 10.43 -4.12 -0.68
N THR A 8 9.14 -3.77 -0.56
CA THR A 8 8.39 -3.07 -1.62
C THR A 8 8.72 -1.59 -1.75
N GLN A 9 9.43 -1.02 -0.78
CA GLN A 9 9.82 0.40 -0.80
C GLN A 9 10.63 0.74 -2.07
N ASN A 10 10.11 1.67 -2.88
CA ASN A 10 10.74 2.17 -4.11
C ASN A 10 11.16 1.07 -5.12
N THR A 11 10.36 0.01 -5.26
CA THR A 11 10.61 -1.05 -6.25
C THR A 11 9.31 -1.66 -6.77
N SER A 12 9.39 -2.44 -7.86
CA SER A 12 8.25 -3.20 -8.36
C SER A 12 8.01 -4.48 -7.54
N TRP A 13 6.77 -4.92 -7.47
CA TRP A 13 6.42 -6.16 -6.78
C TRP A 13 7.15 -7.39 -7.33
N THR A 14 7.39 -7.47 -8.65
CA THR A 14 8.18 -8.54 -9.28
C THR A 14 9.59 -8.67 -8.66
N ASN A 15 10.23 -7.55 -8.34
CA ASN A 15 11.54 -7.57 -7.68
C ASN A 15 11.44 -8.03 -6.22
N VAL A 16 10.35 -7.68 -5.53
CA VAL A 16 10.06 -8.17 -4.18
C VAL A 16 9.89 -9.68 -4.19
N GLU A 17 9.10 -10.22 -5.13
CA GLU A 17 8.89 -11.67 -5.29
C GLU A 17 10.19 -12.44 -5.50
N ARG A 18 11.10 -11.91 -6.33
CA ARG A 18 12.44 -12.49 -6.52
C ARG A 18 13.25 -12.53 -5.22
N ALA A 19 13.27 -11.43 -4.48
CA ALA A 19 13.97 -11.37 -3.19
C ALA A 19 13.33 -12.32 -2.15
N MET A 20 12.00 -12.38 -2.11
CA MET A 20 11.26 -13.31 -1.25
C MET A 20 11.53 -14.78 -1.62
N ALA A 21 11.66 -15.09 -2.91
CA ALA A 21 12.02 -16.43 -3.39
C ALA A 21 13.43 -16.83 -2.92
N ASN A 22 14.41 -15.90 -2.99
CA ASN A 22 15.74 -16.15 -2.48
C ASN A 22 15.75 -16.44 -0.97
N LEU A 23 15.02 -15.64 -0.19
CA LEU A 23 14.90 -15.84 1.27
C LEU A 23 14.22 -17.17 1.62
N ARG A 24 13.21 -17.58 0.83
CA ARG A 24 12.56 -18.91 1.01
C ARG A 24 13.52 -20.04 0.67
N ALA A 25 14.23 -19.96 -0.46
CA ALA A 25 15.18 -20.97 -0.88
C ALA A 25 16.32 -21.18 0.14
N ALA A 26 16.74 -20.09 0.81
CA ALA A 26 17.71 -20.14 1.89
C ALA A 26 17.09 -20.53 3.26
N ALA A 27 15.78 -20.81 3.34
CA ALA A 27 15.04 -21.13 4.57
C ALA A 27 15.11 -20.04 5.67
N VAL A 28 15.39 -18.77 5.29
CA VAL A 28 15.59 -17.65 6.25
C VAL A 28 14.44 -16.61 6.22
N LEU A 29 13.32 -16.92 5.57
CA LEU A 29 12.15 -16.02 5.53
C LEU A 29 11.32 -16.11 6.84
N ASN A 30 11.98 -16.00 7.97
CA ASN A 30 11.40 -15.95 9.31
C ASN A 30 12.28 -15.09 10.23
N ALA A 31 11.78 -14.77 11.43
CA ALA A 31 12.50 -13.90 12.36
C ALA A 31 13.86 -14.49 12.77
N GLU A 32 13.90 -15.80 13.04
CA GLU A 32 15.14 -16.49 13.46
C GLU A 32 16.19 -16.49 12.33
N GLY A 33 15.80 -16.86 11.13
CA GLY A 33 16.69 -16.85 9.97
C GLY A 33 17.26 -15.47 9.69
N ILE A 34 16.41 -14.40 9.72
CA ILE A 34 16.88 -13.03 9.55
C ILE A 34 17.79 -12.62 10.70
N ARG A 35 17.52 -13.05 11.94
CA ARG A 35 18.35 -12.76 13.13
C ARG A 35 19.75 -13.32 12.99
N GLN A 36 19.87 -14.58 12.63
CA GLN A 36 21.14 -15.31 12.61
C GLN A 36 21.97 -15.02 11.35
N LEU A 37 21.30 -14.80 10.20
CA LEU A 37 22.01 -14.62 8.94
C LEU A 37 22.95 -13.41 8.98
N PRO A 38 24.24 -13.54 8.61
CA PRO A 38 25.13 -12.39 8.47
C PRO A 38 24.60 -11.32 7.53
N LEU A 39 24.81 -10.03 7.87
CA LEU A 39 24.26 -8.91 7.08
C LEU A 39 24.67 -8.97 5.59
N PRO A 40 25.92 -9.27 5.20
CA PRO A 40 26.30 -9.37 3.79
C PRO A 40 25.54 -10.46 3.03
N GLU A 41 25.22 -11.58 3.68
CA GLU A 41 24.43 -12.66 3.08
C GLU A 41 22.97 -12.25 2.91
N LEU A 42 22.38 -11.57 3.91
CA LEU A 42 21.04 -11.01 3.80
C LEU A 42 20.96 -9.98 2.67
N GLU A 43 21.96 -9.11 2.53
CA GLU A 43 22.09 -8.16 1.43
C GLU A 43 22.08 -8.85 0.07
N ALA A 44 22.81 -9.95 -0.08
CA ALA A 44 22.86 -10.73 -1.31
C ALA A 44 21.49 -11.31 -1.68
N LEU A 45 20.77 -11.88 -0.71
CA LEU A 45 19.45 -12.47 -0.92
C LEU A 45 18.39 -11.44 -1.31
N VAL A 46 18.41 -10.24 -0.70
CA VAL A 46 17.42 -9.19 -0.98
C VAL A 46 17.83 -8.24 -2.12
N ARG A 47 18.97 -8.47 -2.76
CA ARG A 47 19.52 -7.64 -3.84
C ARG A 47 18.53 -7.33 -4.97
N PRO A 48 17.68 -8.27 -5.43
CA PRO A 48 16.69 -7.99 -6.47
C PRO A 48 15.73 -6.83 -6.12
N SER A 49 15.46 -6.58 -4.84
CA SER A 49 14.52 -5.53 -4.40
C SER A 49 15.05 -4.09 -4.56
N GLY A 50 16.32 -3.89 -4.96
CA GLY A 50 16.97 -2.57 -4.98
C GLY A 50 17.20 -1.99 -3.58
N TYR A 51 18.06 -0.99 -3.46
CA TYR A 51 18.45 -0.41 -2.15
C TYR A 51 18.73 -1.47 -1.07
N PHE A 52 19.28 -2.59 -1.50
CA PHE A 52 19.35 -3.86 -0.75
C PHE A 52 20.09 -3.73 0.58
N ARG A 53 21.17 -2.91 0.65
CA ARG A 53 21.92 -2.68 1.90
C ARG A 53 21.03 -2.05 2.97
N GLN A 54 20.30 -1.00 2.58
CA GLN A 54 19.37 -0.32 3.51
C GLN A 54 18.21 -1.26 3.92
N LYS A 55 17.68 -2.03 2.97
CA LYS A 55 16.58 -2.96 3.22
C LYS A 55 17.00 -4.13 4.11
N ALA A 56 18.18 -4.70 3.89
CA ALA A 56 18.75 -5.72 4.77
C ALA A 56 18.93 -5.19 6.20
N GLN A 57 19.45 -3.97 6.34
CA GLN A 57 19.56 -3.34 7.66
C GLN A 57 18.18 -3.10 8.31
N ARG A 58 17.18 -2.64 7.55
CA ARG A 58 15.80 -2.48 8.06
C ARG A 58 15.18 -3.80 8.51
N LEU A 59 15.44 -4.90 7.79
CA LEU A 59 15.02 -6.25 8.21
C LEU A 59 15.69 -6.67 9.51
N LYS A 60 16.97 -6.39 9.70
CA LYS A 60 17.66 -6.62 10.96
C LYS A 60 17.07 -5.77 12.10
N ASN A 61 16.82 -4.50 11.84
CA ASN A 61 16.28 -3.57 12.83
C ASN A 61 14.87 -3.98 13.29
N ILE A 62 13.99 -4.41 12.36
CA ILE A 62 12.63 -4.83 12.73
C ILE A 62 12.64 -6.13 13.54
N VAL A 63 13.59 -7.04 13.29
CA VAL A 63 13.76 -8.24 14.12
C VAL A 63 14.32 -7.88 15.50
N ALA A 64 15.31 -7.00 15.57
CA ALA A 64 15.83 -6.51 16.86
C ALA A 64 14.75 -5.77 17.67
N PHE A 65 13.91 -4.96 17.03
CA PHE A 65 12.76 -4.33 17.65
C PHE A 65 11.77 -5.36 18.20
N LEU A 66 11.44 -6.40 17.42
CA LEU A 66 10.57 -7.50 17.84
C LEU A 66 11.13 -8.20 19.09
N ASP A 67 12.42 -8.46 19.10
CA ASP A 67 13.09 -9.10 20.23
C ASP A 67 13.07 -8.22 21.49
N ALA A 68 13.47 -6.97 21.34
CA ALA A 68 13.61 -6.06 22.47
C ALA A 68 12.27 -5.67 23.12
N ARG A 69 11.22 -5.48 22.32
CA ARG A 69 9.91 -5.00 22.80
C ARG A 69 8.92 -6.13 23.09
N TYR A 70 9.01 -7.22 22.36
CA TYR A 70 8.00 -8.28 22.36
C TYR A 70 8.57 -9.68 22.65
N GLY A 71 9.87 -9.76 22.99
CA GLY A 71 10.53 -11.04 23.26
C GLY A 71 10.53 -11.99 22.07
N GLY A 72 10.60 -11.47 20.84
CA GLY A 72 10.58 -12.24 19.62
C GLY A 72 9.20 -12.73 19.18
N SER A 73 8.11 -12.37 19.89
CA SER A 73 6.75 -12.84 19.60
C SER A 73 5.98 -11.87 18.71
N LEU A 74 5.65 -12.29 17.49
CA LEU A 74 4.74 -11.58 16.59
C LEU A 74 3.32 -11.50 17.16
N GLU A 75 2.88 -12.52 17.87
CA GLU A 75 1.56 -12.54 18.52
C GLU A 75 1.45 -11.41 19.54
N ARG A 76 2.43 -11.28 20.45
CA ARG A 76 2.46 -10.16 21.41
C ARG A 76 2.51 -8.80 20.72
N MET A 77 3.28 -8.69 19.63
CA MET A 77 3.37 -7.46 18.87
C MET A 77 2.00 -7.08 18.30
N PHE A 78 1.30 -8.01 17.66
CA PHE A 78 0.04 -7.72 16.99
C PHE A 78 -1.19 -7.71 17.92
N THR A 79 -1.06 -8.09 19.19
CA THR A 79 -2.10 -7.84 20.20
C THR A 79 -1.99 -6.44 20.84
N THR A 80 -0.92 -5.69 20.53
CA THR A 80 -0.77 -4.29 20.97
C THR A 80 -1.80 -3.40 20.26
N PRO A 81 -2.44 -2.43 20.95
CA PRO A 81 -3.39 -1.51 20.31
C PRO A 81 -2.79 -0.81 19.07
N THR A 82 -3.62 -0.64 18.03
CA THR A 82 -3.19 -0.15 16.70
C THR A 82 -2.36 1.12 16.76
N GLU A 83 -2.85 2.16 17.44
CA GLU A 83 -2.16 3.46 17.50
C GLU A 83 -0.84 3.38 18.28
N GLN A 84 -0.78 2.56 19.34
CA GLN A 84 0.46 2.33 20.09
C GLN A 84 1.49 1.61 19.22
N LEU A 85 1.12 0.49 18.58
CA LEU A 85 2.05 -0.26 17.74
C LEU A 85 2.50 0.57 16.52
N ARG A 86 1.58 1.36 15.95
CA ARG A 86 1.91 2.31 14.87
C ARG A 86 2.97 3.31 15.31
N ALA A 87 2.77 3.95 16.45
CA ALA A 87 3.73 4.90 16.99
C ALA A 87 5.11 4.25 17.22
N GLU A 88 5.15 3.04 17.77
CA GLU A 88 6.39 2.28 17.99
C GLU A 88 7.08 1.89 16.66
N LEU A 89 6.32 1.45 15.64
CA LEU A 89 6.85 1.15 14.30
C LEU A 89 7.46 2.38 13.63
N LEU A 90 6.82 3.54 13.77
CA LEU A 90 7.31 4.80 13.21
C LEU A 90 8.63 5.29 13.84
N THR A 91 8.99 4.80 15.04
CA THR A 91 10.31 5.08 15.62
C THR A 91 11.44 4.31 14.94
N GLN A 92 11.12 3.26 14.16
CA GLN A 92 12.12 2.42 13.52
C GLN A 92 12.70 3.09 12.28
N ASN A 93 14.03 3.13 12.19
CA ASN A 93 14.70 3.75 11.07
C ASN A 93 14.27 3.11 9.72
N GLY A 94 13.73 3.94 8.83
CA GLY A 94 13.29 3.54 7.51
C GLY A 94 11.89 2.94 7.45
N ILE A 95 11.11 2.98 8.54
CA ILE A 95 9.69 2.66 8.58
C ILE A 95 8.91 3.97 8.60
N GLY A 96 8.34 4.33 7.46
CA GLY A 96 7.40 5.46 7.34
C GLY A 96 5.95 5.02 7.47
N PRO A 97 4.99 5.98 7.41
CA PRO A 97 3.56 5.69 7.61
C PRO A 97 3.03 4.57 6.70
N GLU A 98 3.33 4.60 5.39
CA GLU A 98 2.91 3.56 4.44
C GLU A 98 3.41 2.17 4.84
N THR A 99 4.67 2.06 5.28
CA THR A 99 5.25 0.77 5.67
C THR A 99 4.70 0.30 7.02
N ALA A 100 4.54 1.19 7.99
CA ALA A 100 3.95 0.88 9.29
C ALA A 100 2.50 0.36 9.12
N ASP A 101 1.68 1.09 8.36
CA ASP A 101 0.28 0.75 8.14
C ASP A 101 0.15 -0.54 7.29
N SER A 102 1.08 -0.78 6.34
CA SER A 102 1.15 -2.07 5.63
C SER A 102 1.48 -3.24 6.55
N ILE A 103 2.38 -3.06 7.51
CA ILE A 103 2.69 -4.09 8.51
C ILE A 103 1.45 -4.35 9.39
N LEU A 104 0.81 -3.30 9.86
CA LEU A 104 -0.38 -3.38 10.71
C LEU A 104 -1.53 -4.09 10.01
N LEU A 105 -1.91 -3.63 8.81
CA LEU A 105 -3.04 -4.20 8.08
C LEU A 105 -2.76 -5.63 7.60
N TYR A 106 -1.62 -5.85 6.93
CA TYR A 106 -1.39 -7.10 6.21
C TYR A 106 -0.80 -8.20 7.09
N ALA A 107 0.02 -7.87 8.07
CA ALA A 107 0.62 -8.85 8.97
C ALA A 107 -0.13 -8.99 10.29
N GLY A 108 -0.64 -7.89 10.83
CA GLY A 108 -1.33 -7.83 12.11
C GLY A 108 -2.85 -7.93 12.04
N GLY A 109 -3.46 -7.67 10.87
CA GLY A 109 -4.92 -7.64 10.73
C GLY A 109 -5.59 -6.45 11.42
N HIS A 110 -4.82 -5.39 11.73
CA HIS A 110 -5.33 -4.17 12.35
C HIS A 110 -6.23 -3.39 11.40
N GLU A 111 -7.21 -2.69 11.97
CA GLU A 111 -8.15 -1.84 11.25
C GLU A 111 -7.51 -0.48 10.93
N ILE A 112 -6.61 -0.47 9.97
CA ILE A 112 -5.92 0.72 9.49
C ILE A 112 -5.80 0.69 7.97
N PHE A 113 -6.05 1.82 7.30
CA PHE A 113 -5.99 1.89 5.84
C PHE A 113 -4.58 2.28 5.36
N VAL A 114 -4.13 1.66 4.27
CA VAL A 114 -2.82 1.96 3.66
C VAL A 114 -2.99 2.97 2.53
N VAL A 115 -2.24 4.07 2.59
CA VAL A 115 -2.20 5.10 1.54
C VAL A 115 -0.88 5.01 0.78
N ASP A 116 -0.89 4.34 -0.36
CA ASP A 116 0.27 4.27 -1.25
C ASP A 116 0.25 5.36 -2.32
N ALA A 117 1.26 5.36 -3.18
CA ALA A 117 1.36 6.31 -4.29
C ALA A 117 0.22 6.19 -5.31
N TYR A 118 -0.40 5.01 -5.47
CA TYR A 118 -1.57 4.83 -6.34
C TYR A 118 -2.81 5.45 -5.73
N THR A 119 -3.08 5.16 -4.47
CA THR A 119 -4.19 5.73 -3.70
C THR A 119 -4.15 7.25 -3.75
N ARG A 120 -2.99 7.84 -3.39
CA ARG A 120 -2.80 9.30 -3.43
C ARG A 120 -3.11 9.86 -4.82
N ARG A 121 -2.50 9.32 -5.87
CA ARG A 121 -2.67 9.82 -7.23
C ARG A 121 -4.10 9.73 -7.74
N ILE A 122 -4.81 8.66 -7.40
CA ILE A 122 -6.22 8.50 -7.76
C ILE A 122 -7.05 9.59 -7.09
N LEU A 123 -6.92 9.77 -5.78
CA LEU A 123 -7.69 10.75 -5.03
C LEU A 123 -7.38 12.20 -5.44
N GLU A 124 -6.13 12.51 -5.72
CA GLU A 124 -5.71 13.83 -6.24
C GLU A 124 -6.36 14.12 -7.60
N ARG A 125 -6.37 13.14 -8.52
CA ARG A 125 -7.00 13.31 -9.85
C ARG A 125 -8.50 13.47 -9.80
N HIS A 126 -9.14 12.83 -8.83
CA HIS A 126 -10.57 12.96 -8.60
C HIS A 126 -10.92 14.17 -7.72
N LEU A 127 -9.96 15.06 -7.43
CA LEU A 127 -10.10 16.24 -6.57
C LEU A 127 -10.70 15.95 -5.18
N THR A 128 -10.60 14.70 -4.73
CA THR A 128 -11.05 14.30 -3.40
C THR A 128 -10.12 14.81 -2.32
N VAL A 129 -8.84 14.96 -2.65
CA VAL A 129 -7.81 15.54 -1.78
C VAL A 129 -6.94 16.51 -2.57
N SER A 130 -6.34 17.49 -1.86
CA SER A 130 -5.35 18.39 -2.46
C SER A 130 -4.02 17.68 -2.71
N ALA A 131 -3.22 18.18 -3.67
CA ALA A 131 -1.89 17.65 -3.98
C ALA A 131 -0.91 17.71 -2.79
N GLY A 132 -1.16 18.59 -1.80
CA GLY A 132 -0.36 18.72 -0.59
C GLY A 132 -0.91 17.96 0.63
N ALA A 133 -1.99 17.19 0.49
CA ALA A 133 -2.60 16.49 1.61
C ALA A 133 -1.60 15.55 2.29
N LYS A 134 -1.57 15.57 3.62
CA LYS A 134 -0.70 14.69 4.40
C LYS A 134 -1.20 13.25 4.37
N TYR A 135 -0.30 12.30 4.61
CA TYR A 135 -0.63 10.87 4.63
C TYR A 135 -1.82 10.58 5.54
N ASP A 136 -1.77 11.04 6.79
CA ASP A 136 -2.82 10.75 7.78
C ASP A 136 -4.15 11.47 7.45
N GLU A 137 -4.12 12.59 6.75
CA GLU A 137 -5.36 13.27 6.27
C GLU A 137 -6.09 12.38 5.26
N ILE A 138 -5.34 11.81 4.31
CA ILE A 138 -5.89 10.91 3.28
C ILE A 138 -6.39 9.62 3.94
N ARG A 139 -5.59 9.02 4.83
CA ARG A 139 -5.96 7.81 5.58
C ARG A 139 -7.27 8.02 6.33
N ASN A 140 -7.34 9.06 7.15
CA ASN A 140 -8.52 9.36 7.96
C ASN A 140 -9.77 9.67 7.13
N LEU A 141 -9.59 10.26 5.93
CA LEU A 141 -10.70 10.51 5.01
C LEU A 141 -11.31 9.19 4.52
N ILE A 142 -10.46 8.27 4.05
CA ILE A 142 -10.90 6.96 3.53
C ILE A 142 -11.50 6.12 4.66
N GLU A 143 -10.84 6.04 5.81
CA GLU A 143 -11.33 5.25 6.95
C GLU A 143 -12.71 5.72 7.40
N ARG A 144 -12.92 7.03 7.53
CA ARG A 144 -14.24 7.60 7.86
C ARG A 144 -15.30 7.32 6.80
N ALA A 145 -14.95 7.36 5.52
CA ALA A 145 -15.89 7.07 4.45
C ALA A 145 -16.31 5.59 4.49
N LEU A 146 -15.36 4.67 4.58
CA LEU A 146 -15.63 3.23 4.58
C LEU A 146 -16.31 2.74 5.87
N GLN A 147 -16.07 3.39 7.02
CA GLN A 147 -16.79 3.10 8.27
C GLN A 147 -18.26 3.50 8.21
N ARG A 148 -18.60 4.60 7.52
CA ARG A 148 -19.99 5.05 7.36
C ARG A 148 -20.79 4.16 6.43
N GLU A 149 -20.15 3.55 5.46
CA GLU A 149 -20.76 2.68 4.46
C GLU A 149 -20.79 1.20 4.86
N GLN A 150 -20.50 0.87 6.14
CA GLN A 150 -20.68 -0.51 6.58
C GLN A 150 -22.16 -0.89 6.45
N PRO A 151 -22.53 -1.84 5.57
CA PRO A 151 -23.90 -2.27 5.46
C PRO A 151 -24.32 -2.90 6.79
N VAL A 152 -25.43 -2.46 7.34
CA VAL A 152 -26.26 -3.32 8.19
C VAL A 152 -26.40 -4.67 7.47
N GLU A 153 -26.11 -5.76 8.13
CA GLU A 153 -25.98 -7.16 7.68
C GLU A 153 -27.06 -7.64 6.68
N SER A 154 -27.11 -7.15 5.48
CA SER A 154 -27.96 -7.75 4.45
C SER A 154 -27.49 -7.35 3.06
N HIS A 155 -27.08 -8.34 2.30
CA HIS A 155 -26.67 -8.32 0.89
C HIS A 155 -25.18 -8.08 0.62
N ARG A 156 -24.33 -9.05 1.01
CA ARG A 156 -23.12 -9.30 0.24
C ARG A 156 -23.52 -10.04 -1.03
N PRO A 157 -23.35 -9.47 -2.25
CA PRO A 157 -23.38 -10.29 -3.43
C PRO A 157 -22.29 -11.35 -3.29
N ASP A 158 -22.63 -12.60 -3.60
CA ASP A 158 -21.71 -13.73 -3.53
C ASP A 158 -20.48 -13.48 -4.41
N LEU A 159 -19.41 -12.98 -3.80
CA LEU A 159 -18.13 -12.74 -4.46
C LEU A 159 -17.39 -14.05 -4.82
N GLN A 160 -17.96 -15.21 -4.43
CA GLN A 160 -17.42 -16.53 -4.79
C GLN A 160 -17.67 -16.89 -6.27
N ALA A 161 -18.57 -16.18 -6.96
CA ALA A 161 -18.98 -16.47 -8.33
C ALA A 161 -18.04 -15.89 -9.42
N ARG A 162 -16.96 -15.15 -9.07
CA ARG A 162 -16.00 -14.68 -10.07
C ARG A 162 -14.90 -15.70 -10.28
N PRO A 163 -14.57 -16.07 -11.55
CA PRO A 163 -13.45 -16.95 -11.81
C PRO A 163 -12.18 -16.34 -11.21
N ARG A 164 -11.56 -17.04 -10.27
CA ARG A 164 -10.29 -16.63 -9.67
C ARG A 164 -9.19 -16.81 -10.71
N ALA A 165 -8.74 -15.72 -11.31
CA ALA A 165 -7.65 -15.72 -12.27
C ALA A 165 -6.27 -16.07 -11.66
N HIS A 166 -6.16 -16.10 -10.32
CA HIS A 166 -4.93 -16.40 -9.58
C HIS A 166 -5.24 -17.20 -8.32
N GLU A 167 -4.29 -18.06 -7.93
CA GLU A 167 -4.34 -18.73 -6.62
C GLU A 167 -4.43 -17.69 -5.49
N ALA A 168 -5.29 -17.97 -4.50
CA ALA A 168 -5.46 -17.08 -3.36
C ALA A 168 -4.13 -16.95 -2.60
N SER A 169 -3.62 -15.73 -2.49
CA SER A 169 -2.41 -15.46 -1.72
C SER A 169 -2.67 -15.60 -0.21
N ALA A 170 -1.60 -15.81 0.58
CA ALA A 170 -1.71 -15.80 2.04
C ALA A 170 -2.37 -14.52 2.60
N MET A 171 -2.26 -13.40 1.87
CA MET A 171 -2.96 -12.15 2.20
C MET A 171 -4.47 -12.23 1.98
N SER A 172 -4.93 -12.98 0.97
CA SER A 172 -6.35 -13.13 0.65
C SER A 172 -7.07 -14.12 1.58
N THR A 173 -6.33 -15.05 2.19
CA THR A 173 -6.87 -16.12 3.04
C THR A 173 -6.74 -15.86 4.54
N ALA A 174 -6.00 -14.82 4.95
CA ALA A 174 -5.85 -14.47 6.36
C ALA A 174 -7.19 -14.06 6.98
N GLN A 175 -7.50 -14.58 8.16
CA GLN A 175 -8.66 -14.13 8.92
C GLN A 175 -8.44 -12.69 9.40
N ARG A 176 -9.40 -11.81 9.14
CA ARG A 176 -9.41 -10.40 9.54
C ARG A 176 -10.78 -10.03 10.05
N SER A 177 -10.85 -8.94 10.82
CA SER A 177 -12.13 -8.29 11.09
C SER A 177 -12.80 -7.85 9.77
N PRO A 178 -14.12 -7.71 9.73
CA PRO A 178 -14.82 -7.23 8.52
C PRO A 178 -14.26 -5.92 7.99
N LEU A 179 -13.92 -4.97 8.87
CA LEU A 179 -13.39 -3.66 8.47
C LEU A 179 -11.96 -3.75 7.92
N ALA A 180 -11.08 -4.54 8.55
CA ALA A 180 -9.74 -4.78 8.03
C ALA A 180 -9.79 -5.49 6.66
N GLN A 181 -10.77 -6.36 6.44
CA GLN A 181 -10.98 -6.98 5.14
C GLN A 181 -11.43 -5.97 4.08
N ILE A 182 -12.35 -5.07 4.41
CA ILE A 182 -12.77 -3.97 3.53
C ILE A 182 -11.57 -3.10 3.15
N TYR A 183 -10.73 -2.72 4.12
CA TYR A 183 -9.52 -1.94 3.85
C TYR A 183 -8.53 -2.66 2.94
N ASN A 184 -8.32 -3.95 3.16
CA ASN A 184 -7.47 -4.79 2.31
C ASN A 184 -8.00 -4.86 0.86
N GLU A 185 -9.28 -5.10 0.67
CA GLU A 185 -9.92 -5.18 -0.64
C GLU A 185 -9.88 -3.84 -1.38
N MET A 186 -10.25 -2.76 -0.69
CA MET A 186 -10.25 -1.40 -1.27
C MET A 186 -8.85 -0.99 -1.69
N HIS A 187 -7.83 -1.21 -0.85
CA HIS A 187 -6.45 -0.92 -1.21
C HIS A 187 -6.02 -1.74 -2.43
N GLY A 188 -6.34 -3.04 -2.47
CA GLY A 188 -6.05 -3.90 -3.62
C GLY A 188 -6.70 -3.40 -4.93
N LEU A 189 -7.95 -2.95 -4.88
CA LEU A 189 -8.65 -2.37 -6.03
C LEU A 189 -7.99 -1.07 -6.49
N LEU A 190 -7.65 -0.17 -5.59
CA LEU A 190 -6.94 1.08 -5.91
C LEU A 190 -5.57 0.81 -6.54
N VAL A 191 -4.82 -0.18 -6.05
CA VAL A 191 -3.57 -0.62 -6.68
C VAL A 191 -3.81 -1.10 -8.10
N GLN A 192 -4.85 -1.89 -8.38
CA GLN A 192 -5.18 -2.35 -9.73
C GLN A 192 -5.56 -1.20 -10.65
N VAL A 193 -6.41 -0.29 -10.20
CA VAL A 193 -6.75 0.93 -10.96
C VAL A 193 -5.50 1.76 -11.25
N GLY A 194 -4.64 1.94 -10.25
CA GLY A 194 -3.40 2.71 -10.39
C GLY A 194 -2.40 2.11 -11.35
N LYS A 195 -2.34 0.77 -11.45
CA LYS A 195 -1.44 0.04 -12.37
C LYS A 195 -1.96 0.01 -13.81
N HIS A 196 -3.25 -0.14 -14.02
CA HIS A 196 -3.80 -0.43 -15.35
C HIS A 196 -4.43 0.78 -16.03
N TYR A 197 -4.95 1.74 -15.27
CA TYR A 197 -5.71 2.88 -15.78
C TYR A 197 -5.15 4.23 -15.33
N CYS A 198 -5.01 4.46 -14.02
CA CYS A 198 -4.55 5.73 -13.47
C CYS A 198 -3.02 5.85 -13.53
N LEU A 199 -2.45 5.77 -14.73
CA LEU A 199 -1.01 5.83 -14.94
C LEU A 199 -0.44 7.20 -14.55
N LYS A 200 0.85 7.25 -14.17
CA LYS A 200 1.52 8.50 -13.82
C LYS A 200 1.54 9.47 -14.99
N GLN A 201 1.87 8.96 -16.16
CA GLN A 201 1.80 9.67 -17.43
C GLN A 201 0.72 8.99 -18.30
N GLN A 202 0.01 9.76 -19.12
CA GLN A 202 -1.03 9.28 -20.04
C GLN A 202 -2.07 8.35 -19.37
N PRO A 203 -2.85 8.85 -18.39
CA PRO A 203 -3.89 8.06 -17.74
C PRO A 203 -4.97 7.67 -18.74
N LYS A 204 -5.50 6.45 -18.60
CA LYS A 204 -6.54 5.87 -19.45
C LYS A 204 -7.93 6.12 -18.84
N CYS A 205 -8.31 7.39 -18.67
CA CYS A 205 -9.52 7.78 -17.94
C CYS A 205 -10.82 7.27 -18.58
N GLU A 206 -10.91 7.26 -19.92
CA GLU A 206 -12.09 6.78 -20.65
C GLU A 206 -12.38 5.29 -20.42
N ALA A 207 -11.33 4.46 -20.26
CA ALA A 207 -11.46 3.03 -19.99
C ALA A 207 -11.43 2.70 -18.48
N CYS A 208 -11.24 3.72 -17.62
CA CYS A 208 -11.10 3.53 -16.18
C CYS A 208 -12.45 3.27 -15.50
N PRO A 209 -12.59 2.24 -14.64
CA PRO A 209 -13.84 2.01 -13.91
C PRO A 209 -14.26 3.19 -13.03
N LEU A 210 -13.34 4.09 -12.67
CA LEU A 210 -13.62 5.31 -11.92
C LEU A 210 -13.76 6.55 -12.84
N GLY A 211 -13.71 6.38 -14.17
CA GLY A 211 -13.73 7.49 -15.13
C GLY A 211 -14.96 8.38 -15.01
N SER A 212 -16.14 7.79 -14.79
CA SER A 212 -17.40 8.52 -14.60
C SER A 212 -17.46 9.37 -13.32
N MET A 213 -16.54 9.12 -12.37
CA MET A 213 -16.42 9.87 -11.10
C MET A 213 -15.40 11.00 -11.19
N LEU A 214 -14.78 11.23 -12.36
CA LEU A 214 -13.91 12.39 -12.54
C LEU A 214 -14.74 13.68 -12.44
N PRO A 215 -14.21 14.72 -11.80
CA PRO A 215 -14.89 16.01 -11.82
C PRO A 215 -15.03 16.49 -13.27
N ILE A 216 -16.21 16.99 -13.61
CA ILE A 216 -16.45 17.59 -14.91
C ILE A 216 -15.47 18.76 -15.02
N SER A 217 -14.57 18.69 -16.02
CA SER A 217 -13.70 19.83 -16.33
C SER A 217 -14.62 20.98 -16.71
N ILE A 218 -14.67 22.02 -15.87
CA ILE A 218 -15.23 23.30 -16.29
C ILE A 218 -14.29 23.75 -17.41
N GLU A 219 -14.79 23.75 -18.65
CA GLU A 219 -14.05 24.21 -19.81
C GLU A 219 -13.43 25.56 -19.46
N GLN A 220 -12.09 25.65 -19.51
CA GLN A 220 -11.44 26.94 -19.41
C GLN A 220 -11.99 27.81 -20.56
N PRO A 221 -12.44 29.03 -20.30
CA PRO A 221 -12.90 29.90 -21.36
C PRO A 221 -11.78 30.01 -22.40
N ASP A 222 -12.14 29.75 -23.65
CA ASP A 222 -11.27 29.78 -24.82
C ASP A 222 -10.49 31.11 -24.86
N THR A 223 -9.22 31.08 -24.44
CA THR A 223 -8.30 32.23 -24.52
C THR A 223 -7.59 32.27 -25.89
N SER A 224 -8.31 31.89 -26.97
CA SER A 224 -7.80 32.08 -28.31
C SER A 224 -7.63 33.57 -28.58
N PRO A 225 -6.44 34.08 -28.88
CA PRO A 225 -6.25 35.48 -29.19
C PRO A 225 -6.95 35.81 -30.50
N THR A 226 -7.96 36.65 -30.44
CA THR A 226 -8.64 37.22 -31.59
C THR A 226 -7.61 38.00 -32.42
N ILE A 227 -7.14 37.39 -33.50
CA ILE A 227 -6.29 38.10 -34.49
C ILE A 227 -7.17 39.10 -35.19
N ARG A 228 -7.10 40.35 -34.72
CA ARG A 228 -7.64 41.49 -35.49
C ARG A 228 -6.84 41.63 -36.79
N LYS A 229 -7.41 41.24 -37.90
CA LYS A 229 -6.89 41.58 -39.22
C LYS A 229 -6.97 43.12 -39.34
N ARG A 230 -5.82 43.76 -39.44
CA ARG A 230 -5.74 45.16 -39.88
C ARG A 230 -6.01 45.18 -41.36
N SER A 231 -7.05 45.88 -41.79
CA SER A 231 -7.30 46.22 -43.19
C SER A 231 -6.23 47.21 -43.67
N PRO A 232 -5.72 47.02 -44.91
CA PRO A 232 -4.80 48.01 -45.49
C PRO A 232 -5.60 49.21 -45.99
N GLY A 233 -5.19 50.42 -45.61
CA GLY A 233 -5.55 51.69 -46.22
C GLY A 233 -4.45 52.15 -47.11
#